data_1e37d6ca22dd46ba6e72d3eed7859c07
#
_entry.id   1e37d6ca22dd46ba6e72d3eed7859c07
#
_cell.length_a   1.000
_cell.length_b   1.000
_cell.length_c   1.000
_cell.angle_alpha   90.00
_cell.angle_beta   90.00
_cell.angle_gamma   90.00
#
_symmetry.space_group_name_H-M   'P 1'
#
loop_
_entity.id
_entity.type
_entity.pdbx_description
1 polymer ?
#
loop_
_entity_poly.entity_id
_entity_poly.type
_entity_poly.pdbx_seq_one_letter_code
_entity_poly.pdbx_strand_id
1 'polypeptide(L)'
;MSVAWPAVMVVLVGLGLYYLTTGARTLVESLFVLIVGVGGLAAYFYLRRLFHRAAAADQSSGRRDLEAGEVDETRFEVVDAIEVAEEEDEGRHFYLRLADGHVLFLSGQYLDEDVASRRFPAARVTVIRAPESGIVLSMRAEGEYVAPSAVRPSFSERERTRGRIPDDGEILETDFDRLRRRG
;
A
#
# COMPACT_ATOMS: atom_id res chain seq x y z
N MET A 1 3.58 -7.56 5.70
CA MET A 1 4.18 -8.04 7.00
C MET A 1 5.68 -8.04 6.88
N SER A 2 6.39 -7.23 7.68
CA SER A 2 7.80 -6.86 7.44
C SER A 2 8.78 -8.01 7.64
N VAL A 3 9.60 -8.25 6.62
CA VAL A 3 10.78 -9.15 6.59
C VAL A 3 11.82 -8.82 7.68
N ALA A 4 11.73 -7.66 8.32
CA ALA A 4 12.69 -7.22 9.35
C ALA A 4 12.64 -8.04 10.67
N TRP A 5 11.52 -8.68 10.99
CA TRP A 5 11.36 -9.43 12.22
C TRP A 5 12.22 -10.71 12.30
N PRO A 6 12.25 -11.58 11.27
CA PRO A 6 13.12 -12.75 11.32
C PRO A 6 14.60 -12.37 11.33
N ALA A 7 15.00 -11.30 10.63
CA ALA A 7 16.40 -10.87 10.62
C ALA A 7 16.90 -10.39 11.99
N VAL A 8 16.09 -9.63 12.72
CA VAL A 8 16.42 -9.17 14.09
C VAL A 8 16.52 -10.35 15.04
N MET A 9 15.61 -11.32 14.96
CA MET A 9 15.65 -12.54 15.79
C MET A 9 16.87 -13.40 15.48
N VAL A 10 17.25 -13.55 14.22
CA VAL A 10 18.47 -14.29 13.82
C VAL A 10 19.73 -13.63 14.38
N VAL A 11 19.81 -12.29 14.33
CA VAL A 11 20.95 -11.55 14.91
C VAL A 11 21.01 -11.71 16.43
N LEU A 12 19.88 -11.59 17.13
CA LEU A 12 19.85 -11.75 18.60
C LEU A 12 20.16 -13.17 19.05
N VAL A 13 19.61 -14.16 18.35
CA VAL A 13 19.92 -15.59 18.64
C VAL A 13 21.38 -15.91 18.29
N GLY A 14 21.91 -15.40 17.18
CA GLY A 14 23.31 -15.55 16.77
C GLY A 14 24.27 -14.92 17.76
N LEU A 15 23.98 -13.71 18.25
CA LEU A 15 24.76 -13.07 19.32
C LEU A 15 24.70 -13.86 20.63
N GLY A 16 23.54 -14.36 21.03
CA GLY A 16 23.36 -15.17 22.23
C GLY A 16 24.15 -16.49 22.15
N LEU A 17 24.07 -17.20 21.02
CA LEU A 17 24.84 -18.42 20.75
C LEU A 17 26.35 -18.15 20.71
N TYR A 18 26.79 -17.07 20.07
CA TYR A 18 28.20 -16.67 20.05
C TYR A 18 28.74 -16.44 21.45
N TYR A 19 27.97 -15.75 22.32
CA TYR A 19 28.38 -15.53 23.73
C TYR A 19 28.37 -16.81 24.56
N LEU A 20 27.44 -17.72 24.36
CA LEU A 20 27.39 -19.01 25.03
C LEU A 20 28.61 -19.93 24.66
N THR A 21 29.06 -19.81 23.40
CA THR A 21 30.18 -20.67 22.91
C THR A 21 31.57 -20.08 23.18
N THR A 22 31.71 -18.74 23.19
CA THR A 22 33.02 -18.09 23.38
C THR A 22 33.32 -17.71 24.83
N GLY A 23 32.32 -17.73 25.72
CA GLY A 23 32.43 -17.31 27.12
C GLY A 23 32.73 -15.80 27.22
N ALA A 24 31.93 -15.07 27.99
CA ALA A 24 32.22 -13.64 28.23
C ALA A 24 33.54 -13.52 29.00
N ARG A 25 34.58 -13.04 28.32
CA ARG A 25 35.94 -12.95 28.93
C ARG A 25 36.05 -11.79 29.94
N THR A 26 35.16 -10.82 29.87
CA THR A 26 35.16 -9.69 30.80
C THR A 26 33.73 -9.24 31.15
N LEU A 27 33.55 -8.71 32.36
CA LEU A 27 32.30 -8.09 32.84
C LEU A 27 31.84 -6.94 31.91
N VAL A 28 32.80 -6.24 31.32
CA VAL A 28 32.55 -5.10 30.43
C VAL A 28 31.85 -5.54 29.14
N GLU A 29 32.28 -6.63 28.52
CA GLU A 29 31.68 -7.21 27.31
C GLU A 29 30.24 -7.67 27.58
N SER A 30 30.04 -8.35 28.70
CA SER A 30 28.67 -8.77 29.09
C SER A 30 27.72 -7.61 29.31
N LEU A 31 28.21 -6.53 29.97
CA LEU A 31 27.44 -5.32 30.19
C LEU A 31 27.10 -4.61 28.88
N PHE A 32 28.04 -4.52 27.95
CA PHE A 32 27.83 -3.91 26.62
C PHE A 32 26.75 -4.64 25.84
N VAL A 33 26.78 -5.97 25.78
CA VAL A 33 25.73 -6.77 25.08
C VAL A 33 24.38 -6.61 25.73
N LEU A 34 24.33 -6.57 27.06
CA LEU A 34 23.07 -6.32 27.77
C LEU A 34 22.48 -4.94 27.41
N ILE A 35 23.30 -3.89 27.39
CA ILE A 35 22.86 -2.52 27.06
C ILE A 35 22.37 -2.46 25.60
N VAL A 36 23.10 -3.03 24.65
CA VAL A 36 22.73 -3.06 23.24
C VAL A 36 21.44 -3.89 23.02
N GLY A 37 21.32 -5.03 23.69
CA GLY A 37 20.14 -5.88 23.62
C GLY A 37 18.88 -5.21 24.18
N VAL A 38 18.98 -4.63 25.37
CA VAL A 38 17.86 -3.92 26.02
C VAL A 38 17.51 -2.65 25.25
N GLY A 39 18.52 -1.88 24.80
CA GLY A 39 18.32 -0.67 24.00
C GLY A 39 17.66 -0.98 22.64
N GLY A 40 18.11 -2.02 21.96
CA GLY A 40 17.51 -2.49 20.71
C GLY A 40 16.05 -2.94 20.88
N LEU A 41 15.76 -3.67 21.96
CA LEU A 41 14.40 -4.09 22.29
C LEU A 41 13.49 -2.90 22.61
N ALA A 42 13.98 -1.95 23.41
CA ALA A 42 13.24 -0.73 23.73
C ALA A 42 12.94 0.12 22.48
N ALA A 43 13.96 0.30 21.61
CA ALA A 43 13.79 1.01 20.33
C ALA A 43 12.76 0.30 19.41
N TYR A 44 12.80 -1.03 19.35
CA TYR A 44 11.83 -1.82 18.61
C TYR A 44 10.40 -1.60 19.11
N PHE A 45 10.15 -1.69 20.42
CA PHE A 45 8.82 -1.46 20.98
C PHE A 45 8.36 -0.02 20.80
N TYR A 46 9.27 0.95 20.90
CA TYR A 46 8.98 2.35 20.65
C TYR A 46 8.56 2.60 19.20
N LEU A 47 9.34 2.12 18.22
CA LEU A 47 9.01 2.23 16.80
C LEU A 47 7.71 1.50 16.47
N ARG A 48 7.53 0.28 16.95
CA ARG A 48 6.27 -0.46 16.78
C ARG A 48 5.08 0.33 17.30
N ARG A 49 5.21 0.97 18.47
CA ARG A 49 4.14 1.80 19.05
C ARG A 49 3.85 3.03 18.20
N LEU A 50 4.87 3.66 17.61
CA LEU A 50 4.69 4.78 16.68
C LEU A 50 3.95 4.36 15.42
N PHE A 51 4.34 3.26 14.79
CA PHE A 51 3.65 2.73 13.61
C PHE A 51 2.20 2.34 13.90
N HIS A 52 1.93 1.67 15.04
CA HIS A 52 0.56 1.36 15.43
C HIS A 52 -0.29 2.60 15.72
N ARG A 53 0.30 3.66 16.28
CA ARG A 53 -0.43 4.92 16.51
C ARG A 53 -0.73 5.65 15.21
N ALA A 54 0.20 5.67 14.25
CA ALA A 54 -0.04 6.25 12.93
C ALA A 54 -1.16 5.50 12.20
N ALA A 55 -1.09 4.16 12.15
CA ALA A 55 -2.14 3.34 11.55
C ALA A 55 -3.50 3.46 12.26
N ALA A 56 -3.52 3.59 13.60
CA ALA A 56 -4.76 3.78 14.35
C ALA A 56 -5.36 5.18 14.17
N ALA A 57 -4.54 6.21 13.95
CA ALA A 57 -5.01 7.56 13.65
C ALA A 57 -5.68 7.60 12.27
N ASP A 58 -5.10 6.94 11.28
CA ASP A 58 -5.63 6.80 9.93
C ASP A 58 -6.98 6.04 9.94
N GLN A 59 -7.05 4.90 10.62
CA GLN A 59 -8.30 4.16 10.80
C GLN A 59 -9.36 4.93 11.59
N SER A 60 -8.97 5.81 12.53
CA SER A 60 -9.92 6.57 13.35
C SER A 60 -10.58 7.71 12.58
N SER A 61 -9.89 8.33 11.62
CA SER A 61 -10.49 9.34 10.74
C SER A 61 -11.51 8.70 9.80
N GLY A 62 -11.14 7.66 9.08
CA GLY A 62 -12.06 6.93 8.21
C GLY A 62 -13.30 6.37 8.94
N ARG A 63 -13.15 5.96 10.21
CA ARG A 63 -14.28 5.50 11.02
C ARG A 63 -15.21 6.64 11.46
N ARG A 64 -14.68 7.81 11.76
CA ARG A 64 -15.50 9.01 12.09
C ARG A 64 -16.30 9.45 10.88
N ASP A 65 -15.70 9.48 9.70
CA ASP A 65 -16.37 9.82 8.45
C ASP A 65 -17.53 8.86 8.15
N LEU A 66 -17.31 7.55 8.34
CA LEU A 66 -18.36 6.53 8.20
C LEU A 66 -19.48 6.70 9.25
N GLU A 67 -19.14 7.05 10.51
CA GLU A 67 -20.11 7.28 11.57
C GLU A 67 -20.90 8.59 11.36
N ALA A 68 -20.28 9.61 10.77
CA ALA A 68 -20.93 10.86 10.39
C ALA A 68 -21.87 10.69 9.16
N GLY A 69 -21.68 9.64 8.37
CA GLY A 69 -22.46 9.35 7.16
C GLY A 69 -22.20 10.35 6.02
N GLU A 70 -21.16 11.17 6.15
CA GLU A 70 -20.72 12.08 5.11
C GLU A 70 -19.74 11.36 4.19
N VAL A 71 -19.94 11.49 2.89
CA VAL A 71 -19.06 10.94 1.86
C VAL A 71 -18.91 11.93 0.72
N ASP A 72 -17.73 11.96 0.13
CA ASP A 72 -17.48 12.70 -1.10
C ASP A 72 -17.59 11.76 -2.29
N GLU A 73 -18.52 12.04 -3.18
CA GLU A 73 -18.68 11.29 -4.42
C GLU A 73 -18.11 12.09 -5.58
N THR A 74 -17.12 11.54 -6.26
CA THR A 74 -16.53 12.12 -7.46
C THR A 74 -16.74 11.20 -8.64
N ARG A 75 -17.35 11.70 -9.71
CA ARG A 75 -17.64 10.96 -10.93
C ARG A 75 -16.62 11.27 -12.02
N PHE A 76 -16.12 10.24 -12.65
CA PHE A 76 -15.14 10.29 -13.73
C PHE A 76 -15.66 9.63 -14.99
N GLU A 77 -15.35 10.20 -16.16
CA GLU A 77 -15.53 9.57 -17.46
C GLU A 77 -14.21 8.93 -17.89
N VAL A 78 -14.25 7.63 -18.15
CA VAL A 78 -13.08 6.81 -18.48
C VAL A 78 -13.10 6.49 -19.96
N VAL A 79 -11.98 6.73 -20.63
CA VAL A 79 -11.84 6.51 -22.08
C VAL A 79 -10.87 5.37 -22.42
N ASP A 80 -9.99 4.99 -21.47
CA ASP A 80 -9.02 3.91 -21.65
C ASP A 80 -8.56 3.41 -20.29
N ALA A 81 -8.00 2.19 -20.23
CA ALA A 81 -7.49 1.59 -19.00
C ALA A 81 -6.19 0.82 -19.26
N ILE A 82 -5.33 0.78 -18.24
CA ILE A 82 -4.18 -0.12 -18.15
C ILE A 82 -4.34 -0.92 -16.88
N GLU A 83 -4.35 -2.24 -16.99
CA GLU A 83 -4.29 -3.14 -15.84
C GLU A 83 -2.82 -3.33 -15.42
N VAL A 84 -2.56 -3.40 -14.13
CA VAL A 84 -1.26 -3.80 -13.60
C VAL A 84 -1.38 -5.25 -13.13
N ALA A 85 -0.49 -6.12 -13.59
CA ALA A 85 -0.49 -7.52 -13.20
C ALA A 85 -0.35 -7.64 -11.68
N GLU A 86 -1.20 -8.47 -11.10
CA GLU A 86 -1.19 -8.73 -9.67
C GLU A 86 0.00 -9.58 -9.28
N GLU A 87 0.57 -9.29 -8.12
CA GLU A 87 1.60 -10.08 -7.47
C GLU A 87 1.21 -10.22 -6.00
N GLU A 88 1.04 -11.45 -5.51
CA GLU A 88 0.87 -11.78 -4.09
C GLU A 88 -0.36 -11.14 -3.36
N ASP A 89 -1.58 -11.35 -3.81
CA ASP A 89 -2.83 -10.97 -3.10
C ASP A 89 -2.93 -9.46 -2.70
N GLU A 90 -2.23 -8.56 -3.39
CA GLU A 90 -2.27 -7.12 -3.11
C GLU A 90 -3.56 -6.46 -3.64
N GLY A 91 -4.41 -7.21 -4.34
CA GLY A 91 -5.59 -6.72 -5.04
C GLY A 91 -5.27 -6.15 -6.42
N ARG A 92 -6.31 -5.76 -7.13
CA ARG A 92 -6.21 -5.25 -8.51
C ARG A 92 -5.73 -3.80 -8.54
N HIS A 93 -4.96 -3.46 -9.58
CA HIS A 93 -4.49 -2.09 -9.80
C HIS A 93 -4.77 -1.65 -11.23
N PHE A 94 -5.31 -0.44 -11.39
CA PHE A 94 -5.64 0.13 -12.69
C PHE A 94 -5.21 1.58 -12.80
N TYR A 95 -4.69 1.94 -13.97
CA TYR A 95 -4.59 3.32 -14.42
C TYR A 95 -5.72 3.58 -15.40
N LEU A 96 -6.60 4.51 -15.09
CA LEU A 96 -7.74 4.89 -15.92
C LEU A 96 -7.47 6.24 -16.56
N ARG A 97 -7.45 6.31 -17.89
CA ARG A 97 -7.39 7.57 -18.61
C ARG A 97 -8.77 8.23 -18.60
N LEU A 98 -8.83 9.43 -18.06
CA LEU A 98 -10.04 10.22 -17.98
C LEU A 98 -10.26 11.02 -19.26
N ALA A 99 -11.49 11.42 -19.51
CA ALA A 99 -11.86 12.21 -20.69
C ALA A 99 -11.20 13.61 -20.73
N ASP A 100 -10.81 14.15 -19.56
CA ASP A 100 -10.08 15.41 -19.42
C ASP A 100 -8.56 15.27 -19.61
N GLY A 101 -8.08 14.06 -19.83
CA GLY A 101 -6.66 13.74 -20.07
C GLY A 101 -5.86 13.37 -18.83
N HIS A 102 -6.41 13.51 -17.62
CA HIS A 102 -5.78 13.02 -16.40
C HIS A 102 -5.82 11.50 -16.30
N VAL A 103 -5.07 10.95 -15.35
CA VAL A 103 -5.05 9.52 -15.07
C VAL A 103 -5.48 9.30 -13.63
N LEU A 104 -6.55 8.54 -13.42
CA LEU A 104 -6.97 8.08 -12.09
C LEU A 104 -6.33 6.73 -11.81
N PHE A 105 -5.69 6.59 -10.66
CA PHE A 105 -5.20 5.31 -10.17
C PHE A 105 -6.18 4.72 -9.15
N LEU A 106 -6.57 3.46 -9.35
CA LEU A 106 -7.41 2.72 -8.40
C LEU A 106 -6.73 1.40 -8.04
N SER A 107 -6.79 1.05 -6.78
CA SER A 107 -6.03 -0.07 -6.22
C SER A 107 -6.76 -0.67 -5.03
N GLY A 108 -7.01 -1.97 -5.06
CA GLY A 108 -7.55 -2.68 -3.90
C GLY A 108 -8.41 -3.89 -4.24
N GLN A 109 -8.66 -4.69 -3.23
CA GLN A 109 -9.49 -5.91 -3.34
C GLN A 109 -10.97 -5.60 -3.61
N TYR A 110 -11.44 -4.39 -3.32
CA TYR A 110 -12.82 -3.97 -3.63
C TYR A 110 -13.12 -3.94 -5.13
N LEU A 111 -12.09 -3.97 -5.98
CA LEU A 111 -12.22 -4.06 -7.44
C LEU A 111 -12.46 -5.49 -7.94
N ASP A 112 -12.10 -6.50 -7.17
CA ASP A 112 -12.03 -7.90 -7.64
C ASP A 112 -13.35 -8.43 -8.17
N GLU A 113 -14.45 -8.15 -7.47
CA GLU A 113 -15.78 -8.62 -7.89
C GLU A 113 -16.22 -8.00 -9.22
N ASP A 114 -15.99 -6.69 -9.38
CA ASP A 114 -16.39 -5.96 -10.59
C ASP A 114 -15.51 -6.33 -11.78
N VAL A 115 -14.22 -6.57 -11.55
CA VAL A 115 -13.29 -7.07 -12.59
C VAL A 115 -13.67 -8.50 -13.01
N ALA A 116 -13.92 -9.39 -12.05
CA ALA A 116 -14.31 -10.79 -12.34
C ALA A 116 -15.62 -10.87 -13.14
N SER A 117 -16.55 -9.96 -12.88
CA SER A 117 -17.84 -9.86 -13.59
C SER A 117 -17.79 -9.01 -14.86
N ARG A 118 -16.62 -8.47 -15.24
CA ARG A 118 -16.42 -7.53 -16.35
C ARG A 118 -17.30 -6.28 -16.27
N ARG A 119 -17.57 -5.81 -15.07
CA ARG A 119 -18.23 -4.52 -14.85
C ARG A 119 -17.23 -3.38 -14.72
N PHE A 120 -15.95 -3.70 -14.42
CA PHE A 120 -14.87 -2.74 -14.28
C PHE A 120 -13.64 -3.21 -15.08
N PRO A 121 -12.90 -2.28 -15.72
CA PRO A 121 -13.14 -0.84 -15.87
C PRO A 121 -14.41 -0.53 -16.70
N ALA A 122 -15.07 0.61 -16.39
CA ALA A 122 -16.30 1.02 -17.06
C ALA A 122 -16.19 2.47 -17.56
N ALA A 123 -17.02 2.84 -18.54
CA ALA A 123 -17.03 4.17 -19.15
C ALA A 123 -17.27 5.30 -18.12
N ARG A 124 -17.88 5.00 -16.99
CA ARG A 124 -18.07 5.92 -15.87
C ARG A 124 -17.73 5.23 -14.58
N VAL A 125 -16.96 5.93 -13.75
CA VAL A 125 -16.56 5.45 -12.42
C VAL A 125 -16.87 6.56 -11.41
N THR A 126 -17.63 6.22 -10.37
CA THR A 126 -17.85 7.11 -9.23
C THR A 126 -17.02 6.59 -8.07
N VAL A 127 -16.09 7.40 -7.60
CA VAL A 127 -15.26 7.09 -6.43
C VAL A 127 -15.87 7.75 -5.21
N ILE A 128 -16.07 6.98 -4.16
CA ILE A 128 -16.65 7.39 -2.88
C ILE A 128 -15.54 7.45 -1.86
N ARG A 129 -15.28 8.65 -1.31
CA ARG A 129 -14.20 8.90 -0.37
C ARG A 129 -14.71 9.37 0.97
N ALA A 130 -13.93 9.11 2.00
CA ALA A 130 -14.09 9.72 3.31
C ALA A 130 -13.62 11.19 3.25
N PRO A 131 -14.44 12.19 3.66
CA PRO A 131 -14.14 13.61 3.46
C PRO A 131 -12.88 14.09 4.17
N GLU A 132 -12.63 13.62 5.41
CA GLU A 132 -11.48 14.07 6.21
C GLU A 132 -10.17 13.38 5.82
N SER A 133 -10.22 12.07 5.55
CA SER A 133 -9.02 11.28 5.25
C SER A 133 -8.71 11.17 3.76
N GLY A 134 -9.69 11.40 2.88
CA GLY A 134 -9.59 11.19 1.44
C GLY A 134 -9.51 9.71 1.03
N ILE A 135 -9.61 8.77 1.99
CA ILE A 135 -9.53 7.33 1.73
C ILE A 135 -10.69 6.90 0.84
N VAL A 136 -10.39 6.09 -0.17
CA VAL A 136 -11.42 5.47 -1.00
C VAL A 136 -12.16 4.40 -0.18
N LEU A 137 -13.45 4.62 0.03
CA LEU A 137 -14.33 3.71 0.76
C LEU A 137 -14.92 2.64 -0.16
N SER A 138 -15.30 3.06 -1.37
CA SER A 138 -15.85 2.20 -2.41
C SER A 138 -15.85 2.91 -3.75
N MET A 139 -16.21 2.16 -4.80
CA MET A 139 -16.46 2.75 -6.12
C MET A 139 -17.71 2.13 -6.73
N ARG A 140 -18.31 2.84 -7.68
CA ARG A 140 -19.39 2.35 -8.53
C ARG A 140 -18.98 2.44 -9.99
N ALA A 141 -19.08 1.33 -10.70
CA ALA A 141 -18.82 1.25 -12.14
C ALA A 141 -20.15 1.29 -12.90
N GLU A 142 -20.26 2.17 -13.90
CA GLU A 142 -21.47 2.36 -14.69
C GLU A 142 -21.16 2.51 -16.18
N GLY A 143 -22.07 2.04 -17.01
CA GLY A 143 -21.96 2.13 -18.46
C GLY A 143 -21.25 0.94 -19.09
N GLU A 144 -20.68 1.15 -20.28
CA GLU A 144 -20.02 0.09 -21.03
C GLU A 144 -18.68 -0.29 -20.42
N TYR A 145 -18.34 -1.56 -20.53
CA TYR A 145 -17.03 -2.08 -20.13
C TYR A 145 -15.93 -1.49 -21.02
N VAL A 146 -14.92 -0.91 -20.41
CA VAL A 146 -13.72 -0.39 -21.08
C VAL A 146 -12.64 -1.44 -20.97
N ALA A 147 -12.42 -2.23 -22.02
CA ALA A 147 -11.37 -3.22 -22.00
C ALA A 147 -9.99 -2.56 -21.84
N PRO A 148 -9.15 -3.01 -20.90
CA PRO A 148 -7.79 -2.47 -20.76
C PRO A 148 -7.02 -2.59 -22.09
N SER A 149 -6.43 -1.47 -22.54
CA SER A 149 -5.65 -1.43 -23.77
C SER A 149 -4.24 -2.02 -23.60
N ALA A 150 -3.81 -2.21 -22.35
CA ALA A 150 -2.55 -2.87 -22.01
C ALA A 150 -2.62 -3.49 -20.61
N VAL A 151 -1.78 -4.50 -20.40
CA VAL A 151 -1.46 -5.05 -19.09
C VAL A 151 0.02 -4.80 -18.86
N ARG A 152 0.37 -4.04 -17.82
CA ARG A 152 1.77 -3.84 -17.47
C ARG A 152 2.19 -4.84 -16.38
N PRO A 153 3.50 -5.16 -16.28
CA PRO A 153 4.02 -5.95 -15.16
C PRO A 153 3.68 -5.32 -13.81
N SER A 154 3.65 -6.16 -12.77
CA SER A 154 3.53 -5.71 -11.38
C SER A 154 4.58 -4.68 -11.01
N PHE A 155 4.32 -3.94 -9.92
CA PHE A 155 5.26 -2.95 -9.43
C PHE A 155 6.56 -3.61 -8.97
N SER A 156 7.67 -3.14 -9.51
CA SER A 156 9.00 -3.61 -9.11
C SER A 156 9.28 -3.26 -7.65
N GLU A 157 10.10 -4.06 -6.98
CA GLU A 157 10.58 -3.80 -5.61
C GLU A 157 11.14 -2.38 -5.45
N ARG A 158 11.78 -1.87 -6.51
CA ARG A 158 12.31 -0.51 -6.53
C ARG A 158 11.22 0.58 -6.56
N GLU A 159 10.08 0.32 -7.17
CA GLU A 159 8.93 1.23 -7.16
C GLU A 159 8.25 1.21 -5.80
N ARG A 160 8.09 0.04 -5.20
CA ARG A 160 7.54 -0.16 -3.85
C ARG A 160 8.37 0.55 -2.78
N THR A 161 9.69 0.30 -2.75
CA THR A 161 10.58 0.87 -1.72
C THR A 161 10.79 2.37 -1.85
N ARG A 162 10.59 2.95 -3.04
CA ARG A 162 10.74 4.40 -3.28
C ARG A 162 9.44 5.19 -3.15
N GLY A 163 8.35 4.55 -2.74
CA GLY A 163 7.04 5.20 -2.65
C GLY A 163 6.57 5.77 -3.99
N ARG A 164 6.80 5.02 -5.10
CA ARG A 164 6.40 5.44 -6.45
C ARG A 164 5.10 4.80 -6.92
N ILE A 165 4.47 4.03 -6.07
CA ILE A 165 3.12 3.53 -6.31
C ILE A 165 2.19 4.65 -5.89
N PRO A 166 1.27 5.07 -6.77
CA PRO A 166 0.27 6.08 -6.42
C PRO A 166 -0.64 5.58 -5.29
N ASP A 167 -1.20 6.50 -4.54
CA ASP A 167 -2.24 6.19 -3.56
C ASP A 167 -3.56 5.83 -4.25
N ASP A 168 -4.36 4.97 -3.61
CA ASP A 168 -5.67 4.61 -4.14
C ASP A 168 -6.58 5.84 -4.30
N GLY A 169 -7.15 6.01 -5.50
CA GLY A 169 -7.94 7.18 -5.85
C GLY A 169 -7.13 8.41 -6.25
N GLU A 170 -5.81 8.33 -6.37
CA GLU A 170 -4.97 9.47 -6.78
C GLU A 170 -5.18 9.85 -8.24
N ILE A 171 -5.28 11.16 -8.49
CA ILE A 171 -5.33 11.73 -9.84
C ILE A 171 -3.91 12.17 -10.22
N LEU A 172 -3.38 11.58 -11.28
CA LEU A 172 -2.02 11.79 -11.73
C LEU A 172 -1.98 12.73 -12.94
N GLU A 173 -1.11 13.73 -12.88
CA GLU A 173 -0.69 14.53 -14.04
C GLU A 173 0.44 13.80 -14.78
N THR A 174 0.11 12.72 -15.47
CA THR A 174 1.11 11.89 -16.17
C THR A 174 0.62 11.53 -17.56
N ASP A 175 1.57 11.28 -18.47
CA ASP A 175 1.27 10.80 -19.81
C ASP A 175 0.86 9.31 -19.75
N PHE A 176 -0.42 9.05 -20.02
CA PHE A 176 -0.98 7.70 -20.07
C PHE A 176 -0.27 6.79 -21.09
N ASP A 177 0.11 7.30 -22.25
CA ASP A 177 0.84 6.54 -23.25
C ASP A 177 2.25 6.16 -22.80
N ARG A 178 2.86 6.96 -21.93
CA ARG A 178 4.13 6.62 -21.29
C ARG A 178 3.97 5.48 -20.29
N LEU A 179 2.86 5.44 -19.54
CA LEU A 179 2.56 4.33 -18.64
C LEU A 179 2.34 3.03 -19.44
N ARG A 180 1.63 3.11 -20.56
CA ARG A 180 1.37 1.97 -21.46
C ARG A 180 2.64 1.38 -22.05
N ARG A 181 3.63 2.22 -22.41
CA ARG A 181 4.92 1.75 -22.96
C ARG A 181 5.87 1.13 -21.96
N ARG A 182 5.58 1.21 -20.67
CA ARG A 182 6.39 0.60 -19.60
C ARG A 182 5.99 -0.84 -19.28
N GLY A 183 4.94 -1.34 -19.89
CA GLY A 183 4.55 -2.75 -19.93
C GLY A 183 5.07 -3.41 -21.19
#